data_ecf9de7071f76cf31093ba5ac05a8b97
#
_entry.id   ecf9de7071f76cf31093ba5ac05a8b97
#
_cell.length_a   1.000
_cell.length_b   1.000
_cell.length_c   1.000
_cell.angle_alpha   90.00
_cell.angle_beta   90.00
_cell.angle_gamma   90.00
#
_symmetry.space_group_name_H-M   'P 1'
#
loop_
_entity.id
_entity.type
_entity.pdbx_description
1 polymer ?
#
loop_
_entity_poly.entity_id
_entity_poly.type
_entity_poly.pdbx_seq_one_letter_code
_entity_poly.pdbx_strand_id
1 'polypeptide(L)'
;MFFKPKSSNCQPSHTRTMTVKTQIEPADEERIAKLRELVADDFVGNEKYDTNFNILRWIQGYPDATIEEISKKLRAHLKMRKSCWNLNTMARKQRQHPIHRHWKYGITEKSKVLDNVIVNIEQCGTTDYHGMLVTHSIPSVMKARSQDLEDLLAEVMELEEKTGRQASVLYVMDLSGLVYDKHLYKLVTGAMRSLSEFMATHYVELIKYFVLVNVPSFVFAIWTFTKPILPVRTRQKVRILSSNWRQEILEFACPESLPDKWNENGTQLFTNHVEPPIPYPIDQYYKNRQAKVPETENLRLAAGKTIIITRELKTGDRLSWWILGDSDFGFGLFYSSNRNEEDIEKMDQVFPAFEWMPANEVPIEESCVVEKSGVYTLWLSNSRAWWHTLSLDYCLTITPKQADD
;
A
#
# COMPACT_ATOMS: atom_id res chain seq x y z
N MET A 1 5.95 68.93 28.26
CA MET A 1 4.83 68.02 28.54
C MET A 1 5.05 66.78 27.73
N PHE A 2 5.60 65.73 28.37
CA PHE A 2 5.93 64.46 27.70
C PHE A 2 4.80 63.47 27.94
N PHE A 3 4.14 63.01 26.88
CA PHE A 3 3.18 61.91 26.95
C PHE A 3 3.90 60.57 26.85
N LYS A 4 3.76 59.70 27.86
CA LYS A 4 4.14 58.28 27.85
C LYS A 4 3.04 57.47 27.17
N PRO A 5 3.37 56.51 26.29
CA PRO A 5 2.36 55.56 25.77
C PRO A 5 2.09 54.47 26.82
N LYS A 6 0.80 54.16 27.02
CA LYS A 6 0.33 53.02 27.82
C LYS A 6 0.66 51.72 27.11
N SER A 7 1.36 50.80 27.80
CA SER A 7 1.53 49.41 27.41
C SER A 7 0.18 48.66 27.55
N SER A 8 -0.36 48.19 26.45
CA SER A 8 -1.46 47.22 26.45
C SER A 8 -0.88 45.81 26.60
N ASN A 9 -1.13 45.19 27.76
CA ASN A 9 -0.90 43.77 28.00
C ASN A 9 -1.88 42.96 27.12
N CYS A 10 -1.44 42.41 26.01
CA CYS A 10 -2.11 41.32 25.32
C CYS A 10 -1.79 40.00 26.04
N GLN A 11 -2.74 39.49 26.82
CA GLN A 11 -2.68 38.09 27.27
C GLN A 11 -2.92 37.18 26.08
N PRO A 12 -2.18 36.07 25.94
CA PRO A 12 -2.45 35.08 24.91
C PRO A 12 -3.79 34.41 25.22
N SER A 13 -4.74 34.54 24.30
CA SER A 13 -5.99 33.77 24.34
C SER A 13 -5.67 32.29 24.17
N HIS A 14 -5.81 31.53 25.25
CA HIS A 14 -5.86 30.08 25.17
C HIS A 14 -7.10 29.67 24.35
N THR A 15 -6.90 29.43 23.07
CA THR A 15 -7.89 28.79 22.21
C THR A 15 -8.06 27.36 22.74
N ARG A 16 -9.11 27.15 23.52
CA ARG A 16 -9.53 25.82 23.96
C ARG A 16 -9.91 25.06 22.70
N THR A 17 -9.05 24.17 22.23
CA THR A 17 -9.37 23.22 21.16
C THR A 17 -10.51 22.36 21.70
N MET A 18 -11.72 22.59 21.20
CA MET A 18 -12.86 21.72 21.50
C MET A 18 -12.53 20.34 20.90
N THR A 19 -12.25 19.36 21.74
CA THR A 19 -12.11 17.97 21.32
C THR A 19 -13.46 17.51 20.77
N VAL A 20 -13.54 17.25 19.47
CA VAL A 20 -14.74 16.73 18.83
C VAL A 20 -15.00 15.34 19.39
N LYS A 21 -16.22 15.11 19.92
CA LYS A 21 -16.58 13.81 20.50
C LYS A 21 -16.63 12.75 19.42
N THR A 22 -15.88 11.68 19.60
CA THR A 22 -15.83 10.52 18.70
C THR A 22 -17.20 9.82 18.69
N GLN A 23 -17.69 9.51 17.48
CA GLN A 23 -18.95 8.79 17.28
C GLN A 23 -18.65 7.32 16.98
N ILE A 24 -18.48 6.52 18.01
CA ILE A 24 -18.29 5.06 17.97
C ILE A 24 -19.33 4.43 18.89
N GLU A 25 -19.91 3.32 18.45
CA GLU A 25 -20.89 2.57 19.25
C GLU A 25 -20.21 1.97 20.48
N PRO A 26 -20.87 1.95 21.65
CA PRO A 26 -20.28 1.45 22.89
C PRO A 26 -19.74 0.01 22.80
N ALA A 27 -20.42 -0.87 22.06
CA ALA A 27 -19.97 -2.24 21.82
C ALA A 27 -18.63 -2.31 21.03
N ASP A 28 -18.42 -1.36 20.10
CA ASP A 28 -17.18 -1.25 19.35
C ASP A 28 -16.07 -0.60 20.19
N GLU A 29 -16.39 0.32 21.09
CA GLU A 29 -15.41 0.91 22.04
C GLU A 29 -14.77 -0.17 22.93
N GLU A 30 -15.56 -1.13 23.45
CA GLU A 30 -15.05 -2.25 24.24
C GLU A 30 -14.12 -3.15 23.42
N ARG A 31 -14.53 -3.49 22.19
CA ARG A 31 -13.71 -4.30 21.26
C ARG A 31 -12.41 -3.61 20.86
N ILE A 32 -12.45 -2.29 20.64
CA ILE A 32 -11.29 -1.46 20.36
C ILE A 32 -10.31 -1.50 21.55
N ALA A 33 -10.81 -1.31 22.76
CA ALA A 33 -9.98 -1.34 23.96
C ALA A 33 -9.28 -2.70 24.14
N LYS A 34 -10.03 -3.80 23.99
CA LYS A 34 -9.46 -5.16 24.07
C LYS A 34 -8.43 -5.44 22.98
N LEU A 35 -8.69 -5.04 21.73
CA LEU A 35 -7.73 -5.23 20.63
C LEU A 35 -6.45 -4.39 20.85
N ARG A 36 -6.61 -3.14 21.30
CA ARG A 36 -5.47 -2.25 21.63
C ARG A 36 -4.58 -2.85 22.72
N GLU A 37 -5.18 -3.39 23.77
CA GLU A 37 -4.44 -4.06 24.87
C GLU A 37 -3.59 -5.22 24.35
N LEU A 38 -4.14 -6.07 23.48
CA LEU A 38 -3.43 -7.24 22.92
C LEU A 38 -2.23 -6.89 22.03
N VAL A 39 -2.16 -5.68 21.48
CA VAL A 39 -1.08 -5.23 20.60
C VAL A 39 -0.37 -3.98 21.13
N ALA A 40 -0.48 -3.68 22.42
CA ALA A 40 0.03 -2.44 23.02
C ALA A 40 1.53 -2.23 22.75
N ASP A 41 2.34 -3.27 22.89
CA ASP A 41 3.79 -3.22 22.65
C ASP A 41 4.13 -2.97 21.17
N ASP A 42 3.28 -3.39 20.25
CA ASP A 42 3.48 -3.22 18.81
C ASP A 42 3.19 -1.78 18.35
N PHE A 43 2.43 -1.00 19.14
CA PHE A 43 2.19 0.42 18.88
C PHE A 43 3.40 1.30 19.19
N VAL A 44 4.38 0.82 19.93
CA VAL A 44 5.65 1.53 20.13
C VAL A 44 6.33 1.74 18.78
N GLY A 45 6.52 3.01 18.39
CA GLY A 45 6.98 3.43 17.06
C GLY A 45 5.86 3.50 15.99
N ASN A 46 4.61 3.24 16.37
CA ASN A 46 3.41 3.35 15.52
C ASN A 46 2.35 4.27 16.16
N GLU A 47 2.72 5.19 17.05
CA GLU A 47 1.81 5.98 17.89
C GLU A 47 0.80 6.78 17.04
N LYS A 48 1.22 7.27 15.86
CA LYS A 48 0.32 7.99 14.96
C LYS A 48 -0.78 7.10 14.38
N TYR A 49 -0.52 5.80 14.23
CA TYR A 49 -1.49 4.84 13.73
C TYR A 49 -2.48 4.39 14.82
N ASP A 50 -2.14 4.54 16.12
CA ASP A 50 -3.00 4.18 17.25
C ASP A 50 -4.17 5.15 17.40
N THR A 51 -5.17 5.02 16.56
CA THR A 51 -6.44 5.75 16.66
C THR A 51 -7.61 4.77 16.79
N ASN A 52 -8.69 5.21 17.43
CA ASN A 52 -9.89 4.38 17.56
C ASN A 52 -10.43 3.93 16.21
N PHE A 53 -10.42 4.82 15.21
CA PHE A 53 -10.93 4.49 13.87
C PHE A 53 -10.02 3.53 13.10
N ASN A 54 -8.70 3.64 13.24
CA ASN A 54 -7.81 2.66 12.64
C ASN A 54 -8.01 1.26 13.24
N ILE A 55 -8.14 1.15 14.54
CA ILE A 55 -8.42 -0.12 15.23
C ILE A 55 -9.80 -0.65 14.85
N LEU A 56 -10.81 0.22 14.78
CA LEU A 56 -12.18 -0.13 14.36
C LEU A 56 -12.20 -0.74 12.95
N ARG A 57 -11.40 -0.22 12.01
CA ARG A 57 -11.26 -0.81 10.66
C ARG A 57 -10.85 -2.28 10.70
N TRP A 58 -9.93 -2.65 11.58
CA TRP A 58 -9.51 -4.04 11.74
C TRP A 58 -10.66 -4.92 12.25
N ILE A 59 -11.44 -4.43 13.21
CA ILE A 59 -12.61 -5.13 13.74
C ILE A 59 -13.67 -5.31 12.66
N GLN A 60 -13.99 -4.26 11.92
CA GLN A 60 -14.94 -4.28 10.80
C GLN A 60 -14.43 -5.13 9.64
N GLY A 61 -13.11 -5.13 9.41
CA GLY A 61 -12.43 -5.89 8.39
C GLY A 61 -12.50 -7.40 8.58
N TYR A 62 -12.72 -7.89 9.79
CA TYR A 62 -12.76 -9.31 10.14
C TYR A 62 -13.91 -9.64 11.12
N PRO A 63 -15.21 -9.46 10.71
CA PRO A 63 -16.35 -9.59 11.62
C PRO A 63 -16.52 -10.99 12.19
N ASP A 64 -16.08 -12.02 11.44
CA ASP A 64 -16.23 -13.42 11.83
C ASP A 64 -15.03 -13.95 12.63
N ALA A 65 -13.96 -13.13 12.76
CA ALA A 65 -12.76 -13.49 13.50
C ALA A 65 -12.83 -13.08 14.98
N THR A 66 -12.15 -13.83 15.83
CA THR A 66 -11.97 -13.46 17.24
C THR A 66 -11.02 -12.25 17.36
N ILE A 67 -11.06 -11.55 18.49
CA ILE A 67 -10.16 -10.43 18.74
C ILE A 67 -8.69 -10.88 18.75
N GLU A 68 -8.44 -12.09 19.21
CA GLU A 68 -7.11 -12.72 19.23
C GLU A 68 -6.59 -13.01 17.80
N GLU A 69 -7.45 -13.45 16.88
CA GLU A 69 -7.09 -13.63 15.47
C GLU A 69 -6.86 -12.29 14.77
N ILE A 70 -7.68 -11.28 15.09
CA ILE A 70 -7.50 -9.91 14.57
C ILE A 70 -6.18 -9.32 15.09
N SER A 71 -5.85 -9.56 16.37
CA SER A 71 -4.61 -9.04 16.95
C SER A 71 -3.35 -9.56 16.25
N LYS A 72 -3.34 -10.82 15.82
CA LYS A 72 -2.21 -11.39 15.04
C LYS A 72 -2.03 -10.65 13.70
N LYS A 73 -3.12 -10.37 13.00
CA LYS A 73 -3.10 -9.66 11.72
C LYS A 73 -2.66 -8.20 11.88
N LEU A 74 -3.20 -7.52 12.90
CA LEU A 74 -2.82 -6.14 13.24
C LEU A 74 -1.35 -6.07 13.63
N ARG A 75 -0.86 -7.01 14.45
CA ARG A 75 0.57 -7.11 14.82
C ARG A 75 1.47 -7.24 13.61
N ALA A 76 1.14 -8.11 12.66
CA ALA A 76 1.89 -8.27 11.43
C ALA A 76 1.95 -6.96 10.62
N HIS A 77 0.84 -6.22 10.54
CA HIS A 77 0.80 -4.90 9.91
C HIS A 77 1.65 -3.87 10.67
N LEU A 78 1.57 -3.81 12.01
CA LEU A 78 2.34 -2.87 12.82
C LEU A 78 3.86 -3.15 12.72
N LYS A 79 4.27 -4.42 12.62
CA LYS A 79 5.65 -4.80 12.31
C LYS A 79 6.07 -4.33 10.92
N MET A 80 5.23 -4.54 9.89
CA MET A 80 5.48 -4.09 8.52
C MET A 80 5.62 -2.57 8.44
N ARG A 81 4.81 -1.80 9.17
CA ARG A 81 4.92 -0.33 9.23
C ARG A 81 6.28 0.16 9.69
N LYS A 82 6.96 -0.59 10.59
CA LYS A 82 8.31 -0.31 11.12
C LYS A 82 9.44 -0.88 10.26
N SER A 83 9.14 -1.62 9.19
CA SER A 83 10.15 -2.15 8.27
C SER A 83 10.97 -1.04 7.61
N CYS A 84 11.94 -1.40 6.78
CA CYS A 84 12.77 -0.43 6.04
C CYS A 84 11.95 0.49 5.09
N TRP A 85 10.66 0.20 4.86
CA TRP A 85 9.76 1.12 4.16
C TRP A 85 9.31 2.28 5.04
N ASN A 86 9.33 2.13 6.37
CA ASN A 86 8.99 3.15 7.35
C ASN A 86 7.69 3.91 7.02
N LEU A 87 6.57 3.18 6.97
CA LEU A 87 5.27 3.73 6.58
C LEU A 87 4.83 4.89 7.47
N ASN A 88 5.24 4.88 8.76
CA ASN A 88 4.89 5.93 9.72
C ASN A 88 5.42 7.33 9.36
N THR A 89 6.40 7.39 8.45
CA THR A 89 6.98 8.65 7.97
C THR A 89 6.78 8.85 6.47
N MET A 90 6.05 7.95 5.80
CA MET A 90 5.94 7.94 4.33
C MET A 90 4.93 8.96 3.81
N ALA A 91 3.81 9.13 4.53
CA ALA A 91 2.75 10.05 4.13
C ALA A 91 3.26 11.49 3.96
N ARG A 92 2.73 12.18 2.94
CA ARG A 92 3.02 13.60 2.61
C ARG A 92 4.48 13.93 2.33
N LYS A 93 5.34 12.91 2.17
CA LYS A 93 6.72 13.13 1.71
C LYS A 93 6.75 13.38 0.21
N GLN A 94 7.78 14.12 -0.21
CA GLN A 94 8.06 14.29 -1.63
C GLN A 94 8.19 12.93 -2.33
N ARG A 95 7.48 12.78 -3.43
CA ARG A 95 7.48 11.56 -4.24
C ARG A 95 8.77 11.48 -5.05
N GLN A 96 9.74 10.73 -4.55
CA GLN A 96 11.07 10.61 -5.17
C GLN A 96 11.18 9.42 -6.12
N HIS A 97 10.34 8.38 -5.93
CA HIS A 97 10.41 7.20 -6.77
C HIS A 97 9.96 7.50 -8.21
N PRO A 98 10.73 7.09 -9.26
CA PRO A 98 10.41 7.38 -10.66
C PRO A 98 9.00 6.94 -11.09
N ILE A 99 8.45 5.88 -10.49
CA ILE A 99 7.10 5.37 -10.74
C ILE A 99 6.05 6.48 -10.68
N HIS A 100 6.17 7.45 -9.76
CA HIS A 100 5.18 8.52 -9.58
C HIS A 100 5.06 9.49 -10.76
N ARG A 101 5.99 9.48 -11.70
CA ARG A 101 5.84 10.21 -12.98
C ARG A 101 4.89 9.49 -13.93
N HIS A 102 4.83 8.17 -13.81
CA HIS A 102 4.11 7.26 -14.70
C HIS A 102 2.80 6.79 -14.10
N TRP A 103 2.75 6.65 -12.80
CA TRP A 103 1.55 6.31 -12.03
C TRP A 103 1.19 7.49 -11.13
N LYS A 104 0.24 8.30 -11.57
CA LYS A 104 -0.06 9.58 -10.94
C LYS A 104 -0.90 9.42 -9.68
N TYR A 105 -0.62 10.29 -8.71
CA TYR A 105 -1.41 10.48 -7.51
C TYR A 105 -2.79 11.07 -7.84
N GLY A 106 -3.82 10.61 -7.19
CA GLY A 106 -5.19 10.87 -7.59
C GLY A 106 -6.12 11.43 -6.53
N ILE A 107 -5.65 11.83 -5.34
CA ILE A 107 -6.54 12.50 -4.37
C ILE A 107 -6.96 13.84 -4.93
N THR A 108 -8.27 14.06 -5.01
CA THR A 108 -8.83 15.32 -5.54
C THR A 108 -9.44 16.17 -4.43
N GLU A 109 -10.58 15.76 -3.90
CA GLU A 109 -11.38 16.54 -2.93
C GLU A 109 -12.23 15.59 -2.08
N LYS A 110 -13.05 16.17 -1.19
CA LYS A 110 -14.13 15.43 -0.50
C LYS A 110 -15.28 15.14 -1.46
N SER A 111 -15.94 14.01 -1.28
CA SER A 111 -17.10 13.62 -2.08
C SER A 111 -18.23 14.65 -2.04
N LYS A 112 -18.52 15.24 -0.87
CA LYS A 112 -19.67 16.12 -0.57
C LYS A 112 -21.05 15.49 -0.82
N VAL A 113 -21.09 14.29 -1.42
CA VAL A 113 -22.30 13.47 -1.64
C VAL A 113 -22.33 12.31 -0.64
N LEU A 114 -21.24 11.55 -0.59
CA LEU A 114 -21.05 10.53 0.43
C LEU A 114 -20.50 11.18 1.70
N ASP A 115 -21.10 10.83 2.83
CA ASP A 115 -20.70 11.39 4.11
C ASP A 115 -19.30 10.92 4.52
N ASN A 116 -18.45 11.87 4.89
CA ASN A 116 -17.09 11.69 5.40
C ASN A 116 -16.18 10.87 4.47
N VAL A 117 -16.24 11.14 3.17
CA VAL A 117 -15.51 10.40 2.12
C VAL A 117 -14.62 11.32 1.31
N ILE A 118 -13.37 10.86 1.09
CA ILE A 118 -12.38 11.51 0.22
C ILE A 118 -12.42 10.81 -1.15
N VAL A 119 -12.23 11.57 -2.24
CA VAL A 119 -12.21 11.05 -3.61
C VAL A 119 -10.78 10.85 -4.07
N ASN A 120 -10.51 9.68 -4.61
CA ASN A 120 -9.26 9.36 -5.30
C ASN A 120 -9.55 8.87 -6.72
N ILE A 121 -8.91 9.49 -7.71
CA ILE A 121 -9.06 9.15 -9.12
C ILE A 121 -7.83 8.39 -9.59
N GLU A 122 -7.98 7.17 -10.07
CA GLU A 122 -6.92 6.42 -10.72
C GLU A 122 -7.18 6.26 -12.21
N GLN A 123 -6.22 6.68 -13.04
CA GLN A 123 -6.30 6.68 -14.50
C GLN A 123 -5.83 5.33 -15.06
N CYS A 124 -6.53 4.23 -14.70
CA CYS A 124 -6.12 2.87 -15.00
C CYS A 124 -5.98 2.60 -16.51
N GLY A 125 -6.83 3.20 -17.34
CA GLY A 125 -6.84 2.92 -18.78
C GLY A 125 -5.69 3.58 -19.54
N THR A 126 -5.05 4.61 -18.96
CA THR A 126 -3.94 5.35 -19.59
C THR A 126 -2.60 5.17 -18.88
N THR A 127 -2.58 4.52 -17.72
CA THR A 127 -1.34 4.17 -17.01
C THR A 127 -0.62 3.04 -17.72
N ASP A 128 0.68 3.23 -18.01
CA ASP A 128 1.52 2.21 -18.65
C ASP A 128 2.00 1.16 -17.62
N TYR A 129 1.10 0.27 -17.24
CA TYR A 129 1.43 -0.81 -16.31
C TYR A 129 2.44 -1.81 -16.88
N HIS A 130 2.42 -2.02 -18.22
CA HIS A 130 3.42 -2.89 -18.83
C HIS A 130 4.83 -2.30 -18.67
N GLY A 131 5.02 -1.04 -19.10
CA GLY A 131 6.28 -0.35 -18.92
C GLY A 131 6.75 -0.32 -17.47
N MET A 132 5.83 -0.14 -16.53
CA MET A 132 6.12 -0.17 -15.09
C MET A 132 6.69 -1.54 -14.65
N LEU A 133 6.04 -2.64 -15.05
CA LEU A 133 6.42 -4.00 -14.63
C LEU A 133 7.69 -4.52 -15.30
N VAL A 134 8.05 -4.03 -16.49
CA VAL A 134 9.33 -4.38 -17.14
C VAL A 134 10.46 -3.42 -16.76
N THR A 135 10.15 -2.38 -15.98
CA THR A 135 11.11 -1.37 -15.51
C THR A 135 11.47 -1.57 -14.03
N HIS A 136 10.50 -1.97 -13.21
CA HIS A 136 10.62 -2.05 -11.75
C HIS A 136 10.22 -3.42 -11.21
N SER A 137 10.85 -3.82 -10.13
CA SER A 137 10.48 -5.02 -9.38
C SER A 137 9.10 -4.87 -8.71
N ILE A 138 8.44 -5.99 -8.44
CA ILE A 138 7.14 -5.99 -7.75
C ILE A 138 7.21 -5.25 -6.40
N PRO A 139 8.19 -5.49 -5.51
CA PRO A 139 8.30 -4.74 -4.27
C PRO A 139 8.47 -3.22 -4.47
N SER A 140 9.23 -2.78 -5.49
CA SER A 140 9.35 -1.35 -5.82
C SER A 140 8.01 -0.73 -6.21
N VAL A 141 7.21 -1.44 -7.02
CA VAL A 141 5.84 -1.03 -7.38
C VAL A 141 4.95 -0.95 -6.13
N MET A 142 5.01 -1.97 -5.27
CA MET A 142 4.25 -2.00 -4.01
C MET A 142 4.64 -0.87 -3.06
N LYS A 143 5.94 -0.57 -2.96
CA LYS A 143 6.44 0.52 -2.12
C LYS A 143 5.94 1.88 -2.60
N ALA A 144 6.01 2.15 -3.91
CA ALA A 144 5.47 3.37 -4.49
C ALA A 144 3.95 3.49 -4.23
N ARG A 145 3.23 2.38 -4.40
CA ARG A 145 1.79 2.34 -4.10
C ARG A 145 1.48 2.53 -2.63
N SER A 146 2.32 2.00 -1.73
CA SER A 146 2.17 2.21 -0.29
C SER A 146 2.25 3.70 0.07
N GLN A 147 3.07 4.50 -0.61
CA GLN A 147 3.09 5.94 -0.39
C GLN A 147 1.75 6.60 -0.73
N ASP A 148 1.11 6.20 -1.84
CA ASP A 148 -0.23 6.70 -2.20
C ASP A 148 -1.28 6.30 -1.15
N LEU A 149 -1.21 5.07 -0.65
CA LEU A 149 -2.13 4.57 0.36
C LEU A 149 -1.92 5.23 1.73
N GLU A 150 -0.68 5.52 2.10
CA GLU A 150 -0.37 6.27 3.33
C GLU A 150 -0.82 7.74 3.23
N ASP A 151 -0.72 8.36 2.06
CA ASP A 151 -1.29 9.70 1.82
C ASP A 151 -2.82 9.67 1.97
N LEU A 152 -3.49 8.68 1.37
CA LEU A 152 -4.94 8.48 1.55
C LEU A 152 -5.33 8.25 3.01
N LEU A 153 -4.58 7.40 3.72
CA LEU A 153 -4.82 7.13 5.13
C LEU A 153 -4.65 8.40 5.98
N ALA A 154 -3.61 9.20 5.70
CA ALA A 154 -3.37 10.45 6.41
C ALA A 154 -4.51 11.46 6.22
N GLU A 155 -5.03 11.61 4.99
CA GLU A 155 -6.18 12.46 4.71
C GLU A 155 -7.46 11.97 5.42
N VAL A 156 -7.67 10.64 5.42
CA VAL A 156 -8.79 10.01 6.11
C VAL A 156 -8.69 10.26 7.62
N MET A 157 -7.53 10.04 8.23
CA MET A 157 -7.31 10.27 9.67
C MET A 157 -7.51 11.75 10.05
N GLU A 158 -7.04 12.70 9.22
CA GLU A 158 -7.25 14.13 9.44
C GLU A 158 -8.75 14.50 9.36
N LEU A 159 -9.49 13.89 8.43
CA LEU A 159 -10.93 14.10 8.32
C LEU A 159 -11.67 13.51 9.54
N GLU A 160 -11.23 12.37 10.07
CA GLU A 160 -11.76 11.76 11.28
C GLU A 160 -11.52 12.62 12.52
N GLU A 161 -10.33 13.17 12.65
CA GLU A 161 -9.99 14.09 13.74
C GLU A 161 -10.88 15.35 13.71
N LYS A 162 -11.12 15.90 12.51
CA LYS A 162 -11.96 17.09 12.32
C LYS A 162 -13.44 16.84 12.59
N THR A 163 -13.93 15.65 12.27
CA THR A 163 -15.38 15.36 12.29
C THR A 163 -15.83 14.50 13.47
N GLY A 164 -14.90 13.78 14.11
CA GLY A 164 -15.22 12.79 15.14
C GLY A 164 -15.95 11.55 14.59
N ARG A 165 -15.99 11.36 13.28
CA ARG A 165 -16.69 10.26 12.58
C ARG A 165 -15.74 9.51 11.67
N GLN A 166 -15.95 8.20 11.56
CA GLN A 166 -15.16 7.37 10.66
C GLN A 166 -15.24 7.89 9.23
N ALA A 167 -14.07 8.04 8.60
CA ALA A 167 -13.94 8.46 7.22
C ALA A 167 -13.42 7.29 6.34
N SER A 168 -13.53 7.46 5.04
CA SER A 168 -13.14 6.44 4.05
C SER A 168 -12.84 7.06 2.69
N VAL A 169 -12.44 6.25 1.72
CA VAL A 169 -12.08 6.67 0.37
C VAL A 169 -13.09 6.15 -0.64
N LEU A 170 -13.55 7.01 -1.53
CA LEU A 170 -14.15 6.66 -2.81
C LEU A 170 -13.01 6.51 -3.84
N TYR A 171 -12.78 5.30 -4.29
CA TYR A 171 -11.71 4.98 -5.23
C TYR A 171 -12.28 4.84 -6.64
N VAL A 172 -12.10 5.87 -7.48
CA VAL A 172 -12.63 5.89 -8.84
C VAL A 172 -11.55 5.46 -9.83
N MET A 173 -11.85 4.44 -10.62
CA MET A 173 -10.95 3.86 -11.63
C MET A 173 -11.44 4.26 -13.02
N ASP A 174 -10.71 5.14 -13.69
CA ASP A 174 -10.98 5.54 -15.07
C ASP A 174 -10.33 4.54 -16.04
N LEU A 175 -11.15 3.79 -16.75
CA LEU A 175 -10.71 2.77 -17.70
C LEU A 175 -10.63 3.27 -19.14
N SER A 176 -10.72 4.59 -19.36
CA SER A 176 -10.59 5.17 -20.70
C SER A 176 -9.26 4.81 -21.34
N GLY A 177 -9.28 4.31 -22.57
CA GLY A 177 -8.08 3.89 -23.29
C GLY A 177 -7.56 2.48 -22.94
N LEU A 178 -8.21 1.76 -22.03
CA LEU A 178 -7.83 0.38 -21.70
C LEU A 178 -7.97 -0.54 -22.91
N VAL A 179 -6.92 -1.27 -23.25
CA VAL A 179 -6.87 -2.20 -24.39
C VAL A 179 -6.82 -3.64 -23.88
N TYR A 180 -7.59 -4.53 -24.52
CA TYR A 180 -7.54 -5.96 -24.24
C TYR A 180 -6.39 -6.63 -24.99
N ASP A 181 -5.31 -6.95 -24.28
CA ASP A 181 -4.13 -7.62 -24.81
C ASP A 181 -3.51 -8.60 -23.81
N LYS A 182 -2.40 -9.24 -24.20
CA LYS A 182 -1.66 -10.17 -23.34
C LYS A 182 -1.07 -9.49 -22.09
N HIS A 183 -0.80 -8.17 -22.15
CA HIS A 183 -0.21 -7.42 -21.05
C HIS A 183 -1.26 -7.15 -19.98
N LEU A 184 -2.50 -6.81 -20.38
CA LEU A 184 -3.63 -6.70 -19.46
C LEU A 184 -3.92 -8.03 -18.77
N TYR A 185 -3.87 -9.16 -19.50
CA TYR A 185 -4.07 -10.48 -18.89
C TYR A 185 -3.00 -10.76 -17.81
N LYS A 186 -1.72 -10.57 -18.12
CA LYS A 186 -0.61 -10.73 -17.16
C LYS A 186 -0.76 -9.78 -15.96
N LEU A 187 -1.16 -8.54 -16.19
CA LEU A 187 -1.39 -7.56 -15.13
C LEU A 187 -2.48 -8.06 -14.16
N VAL A 188 -3.63 -8.45 -14.69
CA VAL A 188 -4.81 -8.82 -13.89
C VAL A 188 -4.56 -10.10 -13.08
N THR A 189 -3.93 -11.10 -13.68
CA THR A 189 -3.67 -12.39 -13.01
C THR A 189 -2.44 -12.36 -12.11
N GLY A 190 -1.52 -11.44 -12.31
CA GLY A 190 -0.26 -11.28 -11.58
C GLY A 190 -0.24 -10.06 -10.65
N ALA A 191 0.37 -8.98 -11.11
CA ALA A 191 0.68 -7.82 -10.27
C ALA A 191 -0.55 -7.15 -9.64
N MET A 192 -1.66 -7.02 -10.36
CA MET A 192 -2.90 -6.45 -9.81
C MET A 192 -3.50 -7.34 -8.72
N ARG A 193 -3.44 -8.67 -8.90
CA ARG A 193 -3.87 -9.61 -7.86
C ARG A 193 -3.01 -9.45 -6.60
N SER A 194 -1.68 -9.44 -6.75
CA SER A 194 -0.75 -9.26 -5.62
C SER A 194 -0.98 -7.92 -4.90
N LEU A 195 -1.18 -6.82 -5.66
CA LEU A 195 -1.51 -5.52 -5.10
C LEU A 195 -2.86 -5.53 -4.35
N SER A 196 -3.88 -6.19 -4.91
CA SER A 196 -5.20 -6.31 -4.26
C SER A 196 -5.11 -7.09 -2.94
N GLU A 197 -4.34 -8.18 -2.91
CA GLU A 197 -4.09 -8.95 -1.68
C GLU A 197 -3.33 -8.10 -0.65
N PHE A 198 -2.30 -7.37 -1.07
CA PHE A 198 -1.55 -6.47 -0.21
C PHE A 198 -2.43 -5.35 0.38
N MET A 199 -3.24 -4.70 -0.44
CA MET A 199 -4.18 -3.66 0.03
C MET A 199 -5.21 -4.22 1.00
N ALA A 200 -5.78 -5.40 0.71
CA ALA A 200 -6.77 -6.05 1.57
C ALA A 200 -6.18 -6.46 2.94
N THR A 201 -4.89 -6.81 2.97
CA THR A 201 -4.18 -7.22 4.18
C THR A 201 -3.76 -6.03 5.06
N HIS A 202 -3.33 -4.92 4.44
CA HIS A 202 -2.69 -3.83 5.17
C HIS A 202 -3.52 -2.54 5.27
N TYR A 203 -4.46 -2.31 4.35
CA TYR A 203 -5.33 -1.12 4.33
C TYR A 203 -6.80 -1.51 4.47
N VAL A 204 -7.04 -2.26 5.56
CA VAL A 204 -8.33 -2.85 5.90
C VAL A 204 -9.39 -1.76 6.05
N GLU A 205 -10.54 -1.91 5.37
CA GLU A 205 -11.70 -1.02 5.43
C GLU A 205 -11.43 0.48 5.13
N LEU A 206 -10.27 0.80 4.52
CA LEU A 206 -9.95 2.17 4.11
C LEU A 206 -10.84 2.64 2.95
N ILE A 207 -11.13 1.74 1.99
CA ILE A 207 -11.89 2.06 0.79
C ILE A 207 -13.36 1.67 0.97
N LYS A 208 -14.27 2.64 0.75
CA LYS A 208 -15.72 2.44 0.81
C LYS A 208 -16.26 1.83 -0.49
N TYR A 209 -15.89 2.40 -1.63
CA TYR A 209 -16.27 1.91 -2.95
C TYR A 209 -15.13 2.00 -3.94
N PHE A 210 -15.03 0.99 -4.80
CA PHE A 210 -14.29 1.03 -6.06
C PHE A 210 -15.31 1.29 -7.18
N VAL A 211 -15.25 2.46 -7.79
CA VAL A 211 -16.17 2.85 -8.86
C VAL A 211 -15.43 2.86 -10.18
N LEU A 212 -15.86 2.06 -11.14
CA LEU A 212 -15.27 1.95 -12.46
C LEU A 212 -16.07 2.80 -13.44
N VAL A 213 -15.39 3.72 -14.13
CA VAL A 213 -15.96 4.59 -15.17
C VAL A 213 -15.28 4.37 -16.51
N ASN A 214 -15.88 4.82 -17.61
CA ASN A 214 -15.37 4.59 -18.97
C ASN A 214 -15.09 3.11 -19.28
N VAL A 215 -15.99 2.24 -18.88
CA VAL A 215 -15.79 0.79 -18.86
C VAL A 215 -15.95 0.18 -20.25
N PRO A 216 -14.87 -0.34 -20.88
CA PRO A 216 -14.98 -1.07 -22.13
C PRO A 216 -15.77 -2.37 -21.95
N SER A 217 -16.51 -2.81 -22.98
CA SER A 217 -17.41 -3.97 -22.90
C SER A 217 -16.71 -5.27 -22.47
N PHE A 218 -15.44 -5.46 -22.84
CA PHE A 218 -14.69 -6.66 -22.48
C PHE A 218 -14.39 -6.74 -20.96
N VAL A 219 -14.44 -5.62 -20.24
CA VAL A 219 -14.19 -5.61 -18.78
C VAL A 219 -15.24 -6.40 -18.03
N PHE A 220 -16.49 -6.48 -18.51
CA PHE A 220 -17.50 -7.31 -17.91
C PHE A 220 -17.14 -8.80 -17.95
N ALA A 221 -16.53 -9.28 -19.04
CA ALA A 221 -16.01 -10.65 -19.11
C ALA A 221 -14.82 -10.84 -18.14
N ILE A 222 -13.88 -9.90 -18.11
CA ILE A 222 -12.77 -9.92 -17.14
C ILE A 222 -13.30 -9.91 -15.70
N TRP A 223 -14.28 -9.08 -15.39
CA TRP A 223 -14.90 -9.03 -14.07
C TRP A 223 -15.51 -10.37 -13.66
N THR A 224 -16.22 -11.04 -14.56
CA THR A 224 -16.79 -12.35 -14.30
C THR A 224 -15.72 -13.38 -13.96
N PHE A 225 -14.56 -13.30 -14.61
CA PHE A 225 -13.41 -14.18 -14.38
C PHE A 225 -12.63 -13.81 -13.10
N THR A 226 -12.41 -12.52 -12.82
CA THR A 226 -11.62 -12.06 -11.69
C THR A 226 -12.41 -11.98 -10.38
N LYS A 227 -13.71 -11.80 -10.46
CA LYS A 227 -14.60 -11.72 -9.29
C LYS A 227 -14.40 -12.85 -8.26
N PRO A 228 -14.22 -14.14 -8.64
CA PRO A 228 -13.95 -15.20 -7.66
C PRO A 228 -12.60 -15.10 -6.97
N ILE A 229 -11.61 -14.44 -7.58
CA ILE A 229 -10.23 -14.29 -7.07
C ILE A 229 -10.17 -13.22 -5.99
N LEU A 230 -11.04 -12.20 -6.08
CA LEU A 230 -11.08 -11.11 -5.13
C LEU A 230 -11.76 -11.50 -3.81
N PRO A 231 -11.31 -10.99 -2.66
CA PRO A 231 -12.00 -11.17 -1.39
C PRO A 231 -13.48 -10.73 -1.48
N VAL A 232 -14.38 -11.46 -0.81
CA VAL A 232 -15.83 -11.20 -0.85
C VAL A 232 -16.18 -9.74 -0.58
N ARG A 233 -15.51 -9.13 0.40
CA ARG A 233 -15.71 -7.73 0.79
C ARG A 233 -15.30 -6.76 -0.29
N THR A 234 -14.14 -6.99 -0.93
CA THR A 234 -13.69 -6.17 -2.06
C THR A 234 -14.72 -6.21 -3.18
N ARG A 235 -15.24 -7.40 -3.51
CA ARG A 235 -16.29 -7.58 -4.54
C ARG A 235 -17.55 -6.77 -4.24
N GLN A 236 -17.98 -6.75 -2.98
CA GLN A 236 -19.19 -6.03 -2.55
C GLN A 236 -19.03 -4.51 -2.65
N LYS A 237 -17.81 -4.00 -2.67
CA LYS A 237 -17.50 -2.57 -2.79
C LYS A 237 -17.38 -2.10 -4.24
N VAL A 238 -17.26 -3.01 -5.22
CA VAL A 238 -17.11 -2.65 -6.64
C VAL A 238 -18.42 -2.21 -7.24
N ARG A 239 -18.40 -1.07 -7.95
CA ARG A 239 -19.48 -0.50 -8.74
C ARG A 239 -18.98 -0.27 -10.15
N ILE A 240 -19.55 -0.96 -11.12
CA ILE A 240 -19.24 -0.78 -12.53
C ILE A 240 -20.36 0.05 -13.12
N LEU A 241 -20.05 1.30 -13.50
CA LEU A 241 -21.04 2.21 -14.03
C LEU A 241 -21.31 1.94 -15.52
N SER A 242 -22.52 2.32 -15.95
CA SER A 242 -23.00 2.08 -17.31
C SER A 242 -22.41 3.08 -18.33
N SER A 243 -22.95 3.08 -19.53
CA SER A 243 -22.62 4.12 -20.54
C SER A 243 -23.04 5.54 -20.10
N ASN A 244 -23.98 5.65 -19.17
CA ASN A 244 -24.41 6.93 -18.57
C ASN A 244 -23.60 7.32 -17.33
N TRP A 245 -22.38 6.80 -17.18
CA TRP A 245 -21.55 6.93 -15.98
C TRP A 245 -21.33 8.39 -15.54
N ARG A 246 -21.35 9.38 -16.45
CA ARG A 246 -21.18 10.80 -16.09
C ARG A 246 -22.30 11.34 -15.21
N GLN A 247 -23.51 10.80 -15.34
CA GLN A 247 -24.63 11.10 -14.46
C GLN A 247 -24.58 10.23 -13.20
N GLU A 248 -24.31 8.94 -13.37
CA GLU A 248 -24.26 7.99 -12.27
C GLU A 248 -23.15 8.29 -11.25
N ILE A 249 -21.99 8.82 -11.68
CA ILE A 249 -20.89 9.17 -10.77
C ILE A 249 -21.27 10.31 -9.81
N LEU A 250 -22.23 11.17 -10.17
CA LEU A 250 -22.72 12.23 -9.32
C LEU A 250 -23.51 11.73 -8.11
N GLU A 251 -23.89 10.46 -8.07
CA GLU A 251 -24.43 9.81 -6.88
C GLU A 251 -23.34 9.49 -5.84
N PHE A 252 -22.07 9.56 -6.22
CA PHE A 252 -20.92 9.23 -5.38
C PHE A 252 -20.05 10.43 -5.05
N ALA A 253 -19.96 11.44 -5.91
CA ALA A 253 -19.06 12.57 -5.75
C ALA A 253 -19.57 13.83 -6.43
N CYS A 254 -19.26 14.99 -5.83
CA CYS A 254 -19.62 16.29 -6.39
C CYS A 254 -18.72 16.62 -7.63
N PRO A 255 -19.23 17.47 -8.54
CA PRO A 255 -18.50 17.84 -9.76
C PRO A 255 -17.07 18.39 -9.52
N GLU A 256 -16.87 19.12 -8.42
CA GLU A 256 -15.59 19.74 -8.09
C GLU A 256 -14.50 18.73 -7.71
N SER A 257 -14.88 17.50 -7.36
CA SER A 257 -13.96 16.42 -7.04
C SER A 257 -13.64 15.53 -8.24
N LEU A 258 -14.27 15.77 -9.40
CA LEU A 258 -14.21 14.92 -10.58
C LEU A 258 -13.42 15.60 -11.71
N PRO A 259 -12.64 14.81 -12.51
CA PRO A 259 -11.71 15.33 -13.50
C PRO A 259 -12.35 16.17 -14.61
N ASP A 260 -11.81 17.36 -14.86
CA ASP A 260 -12.21 18.27 -15.96
C ASP A 260 -12.12 17.61 -17.34
N LYS A 261 -11.15 16.72 -17.55
CA LYS A 261 -10.99 15.95 -18.79
C LYS A 261 -12.17 15.00 -19.12
N TRP A 262 -13.08 14.77 -18.17
CA TRP A 262 -14.28 13.96 -18.39
C TRP A 262 -15.44 14.75 -19.00
N ASN A 263 -15.31 16.06 -19.12
CA ASN A 263 -16.33 16.89 -19.76
C ASN A 263 -16.45 16.52 -21.27
N GLU A 264 -17.67 16.60 -21.76
CA GLU A 264 -17.94 16.54 -23.19
C GLU A 264 -17.76 17.92 -23.83
N ASN A 265 -17.60 17.98 -25.13
CA ASN A 265 -17.41 19.24 -25.86
C ASN A 265 -18.54 20.22 -25.53
N GLY A 266 -18.17 21.40 -25.04
CA GLY A 266 -19.11 22.47 -24.69
C GLY A 266 -19.70 22.38 -23.29
N THR A 267 -19.33 21.39 -22.47
CA THR A 267 -19.71 21.29 -21.04
C THR A 267 -18.54 21.65 -20.12
N GLN A 268 -18.84 22.16 -18.93
CA GLN A 268 -17.86 22.42 -17.86
C GLN A 268 -18.44 21.93 -16.53
N LEU A 269 -18.95 20.70 -16.54
CA LEU A 269 -19.56 20.09 -15.36
C LEU A 269 -18.51 19.74 -14.30
N PHE A 270 -17.45 19.05 -14.71
CA PHE A 270 -16.37 18.60 -13.83
C PHE A 270 -15.24 19.61 -13.85
N THR A 271 -14.64 19.92 -12.70
CA THR A 271 -13.72 21.05 -12.58
C THR A 271 -12.37 20.72 -11.94
N ASN A 272 -12.16 19.49 -11.46
CA ASN A 272 -10.89 19.11 -10.85
C ASN A 272 -9.86 18.77 -11.93
N HIS A 273 -8.65 19.27 -11.79
CA HIS A 273 -7.55 18.92 -12.71
C HIS A 273 -6.77 17.72 -12.17
N VAL A 274 -6.64 16.68 -13.02
CA VAL A 274 -5.85 15.48 -12.72
C VAL A 274 -4.78 15.33 -13.79
N GLU A 275 -3.49 15.33 -13.37
CA GLU A 275 -2.38 15.17 -14.30
C GLU A 275 -2.44 13.80 -15.00
N PRO A 276 -2.24 13.75 -16.34
CA PRO A 276 -2.18 12.48 -17.05
C PRO A 276 -0.89 11.71 -16.72
N PRO A 277 -0.92 10.36 -16.68
CA PRO A 277 0.27 9.55 -16.58
C PRO A 277 1.13 9.67 -17.85
N ILE A 278 2.43 9.40 -17.73
CA ILE A 278 3.39 9.44 -18.83
C ILE A 278 3.86 8.01 -19.10
N PRO A 279 3.87 7.52 -20.35
CA PRO A 279 4.40 6.20 -20.67
C PRO A 279 5.87 6.04 -20.29
N TYR A 280 6.30 4.82 -20.00
CA TYR A 280 7.70 4.52 -19.71
C TYR A 280 8.53 4.58 -20.99
N PRO A 281 9.67 5.29 -21.00
CA PRO A 281 10.63 5.22 -22.10
C PRO A 281 11.22 3.81 -22.21
N ILE A 282 11.32 3.27 -23.43
CA ILE A 282 11.77 1.89 -23.70
C ILE A 282 13.22 1.66 -23.23
N ASP A 283 14.06 2.69 -23.26
CA ASP A 283 15.44 2.66 -22.78
C ASP A 283 15.54 2.47 -21.26
N GLN A 284 14.48 2.77 -20.50
CA GLN A 284 14.38 2.52 -19.06
C GLN A 284 13.95 1.09 -18.70
N TYR A 285 13.53 0.28 -19.66
CA TYR A 285 13.19 -1.12 -19.40
C TYR A 285 14.41 -1.88 -18.87
N TYR A 286 14.23 -2.71 -17.86
CA TYR A 286 15.34 -3.41 -17.19
C TYR A 286 16.25 -4.14 -18.17
N LYS A 287 15.68 -4.85 -19.14
CA LYS A 287 16.44 -5.59 -20.19
C LYS A 287 17.32 -4.69 -21.09
N ASN A 288 16.98 -3.39 -21.18
CA ASN A 288 17.71 -2.42 -22.00
C ASN A 288 18.74 -1.63 -21.17
N ARG A 289 18.69 -1.76 -19.84
CA ARG A 289 19.74 -1.26 -18.97
C ARG A 289 20.93 -2.21 -19.00
N GLN A 290 22.12 -1.69 -19.04
CA GLN A 290 23.35 -2.49 -18.87
C GLN A 290 23.53 -2.82 -17.37
N ALA A 291 22.51 -3.40 -16.75
CA ALA A 291 22.57 -3.78 -15.35
C ALA A 291 23.53 -4.94 -15.18
N LYS A 292 24.48 -4.81 -14.26
CA LYS A 292 25.42 -5.89 -13.93
C LYS A 292 24.69 -6.91 -13.07
N VAL A 293 24.45 -8.10 -13.63
CA VAL A 293 23.95 -9.24 -12.84
C VAL A 293 25.07 -9.73 -11.91
N PRO A 294 24.84 -9.83 -10.60
CA PRO A 294 25.83 -10.35 -9.67
C PRO A 294 26.07 -11.84 -9.92
N GLU A 295 27.15 -12.39 -9.36
CA GLU A 295 27.31 -13.83 -9.25
C GLU A 295 26.25 -14.38 -8.29
N THR A 296 25.43 -15.33 -8.76
CA THR A 296 24.26 -15.84 -8.03
C THR A 296 24.43 -17.30 -7.64
N GLU A 297 23.81 -17.67 -6.53
CA GLU A 297 23.51 -19.05 -6.17
C GLU A 297 22.13 -19.43 -6.72
N ASN A 298 21.96 -20.68 -7.16
CA ASN A 298 20.67 -21.21 -7.58
C ASN A 298 20.05 -22.06 -6.47
N LEU A 299 18.80 -21.76 -6.13
CA LEU A 299 18.01 -22.49 -5.14
C LEU A 299 16.79 -23.11 -5.82
N ARG A 300 16.56 -24.40 -5.59
CA ARG A 300 15.37 -25.11 -6.06
C ARG A 300 14.47 -25.46 -4.88
N LEU A 301 13.23 -25.00 -4.94
CA LEU A 301 12.25 -25.15 -3.87
C LEU A 301 11.00 -25.89 -4.38
N ALA A 302 10.79 -27.10 -3.88
CA ALA A 302 9.64 -27.92 -4.28
C ALA A 302 8.31 -27.26 -3.90
N ALA A 303 7.22 -27.64 -4.58
CA ALA A 303 5.87 -27.21 -4.27
C ALA A 303 5.52 -27.40 -2.79
N GLY A 304 4.84 -26.43 -2.18
CA GLY A 304 4.42 -26.45 -0.78
C GLY A 304 5.56 -26.22 0.23
N LYS A 305 6.79 -25.94 -0.21
CA LYS A 305 7.95 -25.78 0.69
C LYS A 305 8.33 -24.32 0.89
N THR A 306 8.97 -24.07 2.04
CA THR A 306 9.63 -22.82 2.40
C THR A 306 11.08 -23.09 2.80
N ILE A 307 11.93 -22.09 2.70
CA ILE A 307 13.31 -22.12 3.20
C ILE A 307 13.62 -20.78 3.88
N ILE A 308 14.47 -20.84 4.88
CA ILE A 308 15.06 -19.69 5.54
C ILE A 308 16.58 -19.70 5.38
N ILE A 309 17.15 -18.53 5.06
CA ILE A 309 18.60 -18.34 4.94
C ILE A 309 18.97 -17.26 5.97
N THR A 310 19.79 -17.66 6.94
CA THR A 310 20.16 -16.78 8.07
C THR A 310 21.56 -16.22 7.91
N ARG A 311 21.75 -14.99 8.38
CA ARG A 311 23.05 -14.31 8.51
C ARG A 311 23.12 -13.57 9.83
N GLU A 312 24.23 -13.68 10.53
CA GLU A 312 24.50 -12.86 11.72
C GLU A 312 25.18 -11.57 11.28
N LEU A 313 24.57 -10.43 11.61
CA LEU A 313 25.01 -9.10 11.19
C LEU A 313 25.18 -8.18 12.40
N LYS A 314 26.02 -7.16 12.22
CA LYS A 314 26.29 -6.12 13.22
C LYS A 314 25.63 -4.80 12.84
N THR A 315 25.26 -4.02 13.84
CA THR A 315 24.75 -2.66 13.63
C THR A 315 25.69 -1.83 12.76
N GLY A 316 25.14 -1.26 11.71
CA GLY A 316 25.86 -0.45 10.72
C GLY A 316 26.31 -1.23 9.47
N ASP A 317 26.28 -2.56 9.48
CA ASP A 317 26.48 -3.35 8.27
C ASP A 317 25.41 -3.00 7.23
N ARG A 318 25.71 -3.21 5.94
CA ARG A 318 24.74 -3.11 4.86
C ARG A 318 24.46 -4.53 4.33
N LEU A 319 23.21 -4.94 4.39
CA LEU A 319 22.74 -6.16 3.75
C LEU A 319 22.08 -5.77 2.42
N SER A 320 22.58 -6.37 1.32
CA SER A 320 22.00 -6.20 -0.01
C SER A 320 21.57 -7.56 -0.55
N TRP A 321 20.48 -7.60 -1.31
CA TRP A 321 20.01 -8.83 -1.94
C TRP A 321 19.58 -8.57 -3.38
N TRP A 322 19.82 -9.56 -4.21
CA TRP A 322 19.36 -9.65 -5.58
C TRP A 322 18.68 -11.01 -5.75
N ILE A 323 17.43 -11.05 -6.20
CA ILE A 323 16.61 -12.27 -6.29
C ILE A 323 15.79 -12.23 -7.57
N LEU A 324 15.83 -13.32 -8.34
CA LEU A 324 15.03 -13.54 -9.53
C LEU A 324 14.44 -14.94 -9.49
N GLY A 325 13.11 -15.05 -9.62
CA GLY A 325 12.39 -16.32 -9.68
C GLY A 325 11.84 -16.61 -11.06
N ASP A 326 11.82 -17.90 -11.44
CA ASP A 326 11.18 -18.39 -12.68
C ASP A 326 9.66 -18.51 -12.58
N SER A 327 9.13 -18.48 -11.37
CA SER A 327 7.70 -18.62 -11.03
C SER A 327 7.34 -17.71 -9.87
N ASP A 328 6.05 -17.69 -9.53
CA ASP A 328 5.54 -16.95 -8.38
C ASP A 328 6.13 -17.47 -7.07
N PHE A 329 6.45 -16.58 -6.13
CA PHE A 329 7.04 -16.97 -4.84
C PHE A 329 6.71 -15.97 -3.73
N GLY A 330 6.83 -16.43 -2.48
CA GLY A 330 6.81 -15.58 -1.28
C GLY A 330 8.21 -15.13 -0.88
N PHE A 331 8.32 -13.94 -0.31
CA PHE A 331 9.58 -13.32 0.07
C PHE A 331 9.41 -12.41 1.29
N GLY A 332 10.39 -12.41 2.19
CA GLY A 332 10.46 -11.50 3.32
C GLY A 332 11.83 -11.51 3.97
N LEU A 333 12.19 -10.42 4.64
CA LEU A 333 13.41 -10.34 5.45
C LEU A 333 13.03 -9.97 6.88
N PHE A 334 13.53 -10.75 7.83
CA PHE A 334 13.19 -10.66 9.24
C PHE A 334 14.43 -10.52 10.11
N TYR A 335 14.25 -10.02 11.33
CA TYR A 335 15.26 -9.88 12.35
C TYR A 335 14.84 -10.56 13.65
N SER A 336 15.78 -11.23 14.29
CA SER A 336 15.64 -11.70 15.68
C SER A 336 16.91 -11.47 16.48
N SER A 337 16.76 -11.08 17.74
CA SER A 337 17.86 -11.11 18.73
C SER A 337 18.14 -12.52 19.25
N ASN A 338 17.16 -13.44 19.13
CA ASN A 338 17.30 -14.84 19.50
C ASN A 338 17.87 -15.63 18.31
N ARG A 339 19.06 -16.19 18.47
CA ARG A 339 19.76 -16.97 17.44
C ARG A 339 19.03 -18.25 17.01
N ASN A 340 18.16 -18.78 17.88
CA ASN A 340 17.43 -20.02 17.67
C ASN A 340 15.96 -19.81 17.32
N GLU A 341 15.56 -18.57 16.98
CA GLU A 341 14.19 -18.32 16.55
C GLU A 341 14.02 -18.74 15.08
N GLU A 342 13.11 -19.67 14.85
CA GLU A 342 12.74 -20.16 13.52
C GLU A 342 11.35 -19.69 13.08
N ASP A 343 10.56 -19.20 14.02
CA ASP A 343 9.20 -18.73 13.79
C ASP A 343 9.23 -17.27 13.32
N ILE A 344 9.06 -17.05 12.02
CA ILE A 344 9.06 -15.70 11.42
C ILE A 344 7.96 -14.79 11.95
N GLU A 345 6.85 -15.33 12.50
CA GLU A 345 5.78 -14.52 13.09
C GLU A 345 6.25 -13.81 14.37
N LYS A 346 7.26 -14.39 15.07
CA LYS A 346 7.86 -13.79 16.27
C LYS A 346 8.96 -12.79 15.95
N MET A 347 9.49 -12.80 14.75
CA MET A 347 10.56 -11.90 14.32
C MET A 347 10.03 -10.52 13.95
N ASP A 348 10.90 -9.50 13.99
CA ASP A 348 10.62 -8.17 13.43
C ASP A 348 10.76 -8.21 11.89
N GLN A 349 9.88 -7.52 11.17
CA GLN A 349 10.02 -7.38 9.71
C GLN A 349 11.05 -6.28 9.39
N VAL A 350 12.15 -6.65 8.77
CA VAL A 350 13.15 -5.73 8.23
C VAL A 350 12.74 -5.22 6.85
N PHE A 351 12.25 -6.12 6.01
CA PHE A 351 11.63 -5.83 4.73
C PHE A 351 10.24 -6.44 4.72
N PRO A 352 9.21 -5.77 4.14
CA PRO A 352 7.86 -6.29 4.12
C PRO A 352 7.79 -7.72 3.59
N ALA A 353 7.03 -8.56 4.28
CA ALA A 353 6.80 -9.93 3.85
C ALA A 353 5.64 -9.99 2.85
N PHE A 354 5.89 -10.64 1.73
CA PHE A 354 4.89 -10.96 0.72
C PHE A 354 4.70 -12.47 0.69
N GLU A 355 3.53 -12.93 1.08
CA GLU A 355 3.22 -14.37 1.02
C GLU A 355 3.27 -14.89 -0.43
N TRP A 356 3.02 -14.00 -1.38
CA TRP A 356 3.01 -14.30 -2.79
C TRP A 356 3.29 -13.04 -3.63
N MET A 357 4.16 -13.17 -4.61
CA MET A 357 4.42 -12.21 -5.67
C MET A 357 4.44 -12.93 -7.01
N PRO A 358 3.93 -12.33 -8.09
CA PRO A 358 4.05 -12.91 -9.42
C PRO A 358 5.51 -12.91 -9.88
N ALA A 359 5.85 -13.90 -10.70
CA ALA A 359 7.10 -13.86 -11.45
C ALA A 359 7.22 -12.57 -12.25
N ASN A 360 8.40 -11.97 -12.22
CA ASN A 360 8.71 -10.75 -12.95
C ASN A 360 10.09 -10.85 -13.61
N GLU A 361 10.25 -10.21 -14.76
CA GLU A 361 11.53 -10.15 -15.49
C GLU A 361 12.55 -9.22 -14.80
N VAL A 362 12.10 -8.38 -13.89
CA VAL A 362 12.92 -7.45 -13.12
C VAL A 362 13.22 -8.06 -11.76
N PRO A 363 14.50 -8.28 -11.40
CA PRO A 363 14.86 -8.84 -10.11
C PRO A 363 14.48 -7.94 -8.95
N ILE A 364 14.32 -8.53 -7.78
CA ILE A 364 14.26 -7.81 -6.52
C ILE A 364 15.69 -7.43 -6.15
N GLU A 365 16.04 -6.18 -6.33
CA GLU A 365 17.36 -5.64 -5.99
C GLU A 365 17.19 -4.50 -5.00
N GLU A 366 17.52 -4.79 -3.74
CA GLU A 366 17.29 -3.88 -2.62
C GLU A 366 18.41 -3.99 -1.59
N SER A 367 18.50 -3.04 -0.68
CA SER A 367 19.42 -3.09 0.45
C SER A 367 18.85 -2.39 1.67
N CYS A 368 19.33 -2.79 2.84
CA CYS A 368 19.07 -2.08 4.09
C CYS A 368 20.34 -1.92 4.92
N VAL A 369 20.38 -0.88 5.75
CA VAL A 369 21.38 -0.75 6.79
C VAL A 369 20.88 -1.47 8.04
N VAL A 370 21.74 -2.29 8.62
CA VAL A 370 21.46 -3.07 9.83
C VAL A 370 21.38 -2.13 11.04
N GLU A 371 20.20 -2.02 11.63
CA GLU A 371 19.97 -1.14 12.78
C GLU A 371 20.34 -1.81 14.11
N LYS A 372 20.14 -3.13 14.19
CA LYS A 372 20.36 -3.93 15.41
C LYS A 372 21.24 -5.13 15.10
N SER A 373 22.27 -5.37 15.92
CA SER A 373 23.07 -6.61 15.80
C SER A 373 22.23 -7.84 16.17
N GLY A 374 22.33 -8.91 15.37
CA GLY A 374 21.59 -10.15 15.56
C GLY A 374 21.46 -10.97 14.31
N VAL A 375 20.44 -11.82 14.25
CA VAL A 375 20.18 -12.74 13.14
C VAL A 375 19.17 -12.13 12.16
N TYR A 376 19.60 -12.07 10.91
CA TYR A 376 18.77 -11.63 9.77
C TYR A 376 18.39 -12.86 8.95
N THR A 377 17.11 -13.03 8.73
CA THR A 377 16.51 -14.24 8.13
C THR A 377 15.77 -13.86 6.85
N LEU A 378 16.33 -14.31 5.72
CA LEU A 378 15.63 -14.27 4.43
C LEU A 378 14.70 -15.47 4.36
N TRP A 379 13.41 -15.21 4.18
CA TRP A 379 12.36 -16.20 4.01
C TRP A 379 11.93 -16.25 2.55
N LEU A 380 12.01 -17.45 1.94
CA LEU A 380 11.58 -17.71 0.58
C LEU A 380 10.56 -18.85 0.58
N SER A 381 9.46 -18.69 -0.17
CA SER A 381 8.35 -19.63 -0.10
C SER A 381 7.78 -19.97 -1.47
N ASN A 382 7.57 -21.28 -1.66
CA ASN A 382 6.79 -21.88 -2.74
C ASN A 382 5.53 -22.56 -2.20
N SER A 383 5.01 -22.09 -1.05
CA SER A 383 3.91 -22.74 -0.32
C SER A 383 2.59 -22.75 -1.09
N ARG A 384 2.37 -21.80 -2.00
CA ARG A 384 1.15 -21.71 -2.82
C ARG A 384 1.21 -22.55 -4.09
N ALA A 385 2.36 -23.10 -4.44
CA ALA A 385 2.51 -24.00 -5.59
C ALA A 385 1.97 -25.40 -5.28
N TRP A 386 1.32 -26.00 -6.25
CA TRP A 386 0.74 -27.35 -6.12
C TRP A 386 1.60 -28.45 -6.75
N TRP A 387 2.34 -28.13 -7.83
CA TRP A 387 3.10 -29.15 -8.58
C TRP A 387 4.47 -28.68 -9.10
N HIS A 388 4.70 -27.38 -9.26
CA HIS A 388 5.97 -26.92 -9.85
C HIS A 388 7.05 -26.68 -8.78
N THR A 389 8.29 -26.95 -9.17
CA THR A 389 9.46 -26.59 -8.39
C THR A 389 9.89 -25.19 -8.81
N LEU A 390 9.95 -24.26 -7.87
CA LEU A 390 10.45 -22.92 -8.06
C LEU A 390 11.99 -22.96 -8.17
N SER A 391 12.54 -22.26 -9.17
CA SER A 391 13.96 -21.98 -9.29
C SER A 391 14.21 -20.49 -9.01
N LEU A 392 15.07 -20.21 -8.03
CA LEU A 392 15.45 -18.87 -7.63
C LEU A 392 16.95 -18.69 -7.82
N ASP A 393 17.34 -17.68 -8.58
CA ASP A 393 18.70 -17.16 -8.57
C ASP A 393 18.78 -16.05 -7.53
N TYR A 394 19.72 -16.14 -6.58
CA TYR A 394 19.85 -15.14 -5.53
C TYR A 394 21.31 -14.82 -5.20
N CYS A 395 21.54 -13.61 -4.73
CA CYS A 395 22.80 -13.15 -4.18
C CYS A 395 22.55 -12.34 -2.91
N LEU A 396 23.24 -12.67 -1.83
CA LEU A 396 23.24 -11.89 -0.58
C LEU A 396 24.64 -11.33 -0.36
N THR A 397 24.76 -10.01 -0.30
CA THR A 397 26.03 -9.32 -0.05
C THR A 397 25.97 -8.57 1.27
N ILE A 398 26.99 -8.78 2.10
CA ILE A 398 27.18 -8.07 3.37
C ILE A 398 28.39 -7.15 3.21
N THR A 399 28.15 -5.85 3.35
CA THR A 399 29.22 -4.85 3.40
C THR A 399 29.34 -4.36 4.83
N PRO A 400 30.44 -4.67 5.53
CA PRO A 400 30.68 -4.18 6.89
C PRO A 400 30.66 -2.66 6.96
N LYS A 401 30.21 -2.11 8.11
CA LYS A 401 30.36 -0.69 8.40
C LYS A 401 31.85 -0.32 8.27
N GLN A 402 32.17 0.67 7.43
CA GLN A 402 33.53 1.23 7.44
C GLN A 402 33.80 1.82 8.82
N ALA A 403 34.97 1.49 9.39
CA ALA A 403 35.43 2.17 10.58
C ALA A 403 35.63 3.65 10.20
N ASP A 404 35.00 4.54 10.93
CA ASP A 404 35.29 5.96 10.82
C ASP A 404 36.77 6.15 11.25
N ASP A 405 37.63 6.48 10.28
CA ASP A 405 39.02 6.86 10.55
C ASP A 405 39.11 8.18 11.33
#